data_7f2aec96d33904cecf0b0b1e5a9212e7
#
_entry.id   7f2aec96d33904cecf0b0b1e5a9212e7
#
_cell.length_a   1.000
_cell.length_b   1.000
_cell.length_c   1.000
_cell.angle_alpha   90.00
_cell.angle_beta   90.00
_cell.angle_gamma   90.00
#
_symmetry.space_group_name_H-M   'P 1'
#
loop_
_entity.id
_entity.type
_entity.pdbx_description
1 polymer ?
#
loop_
_entity_poly.entity_id
_entity_poly.type
_entity_poly.pdbx_seq_one_letter_code
_entity_poly.pdbx_strand_id
1 'polypeptide(L)'
;GHVAIITEVLEDKIRIAEQNVIHSRLPSGQQWTRELPMTVSESGYFLHDTFDDTEILGWMIQTEDTEYSLPQPTPEKDKLEIHAEHIENNGQFEHKWLNEQNEFEAAYVKAMGGHKVSHSDQYRYFTMSETAQHELIRATNELHLMYLHATDKVLKDDKLLEYFNIPKLLWPRLRLSWQNRRYQTITGRLDFCMDSRGLKVYEYNADSASCHAEAGEFMNRWAIQGGLNIGENPADGLRNALADCWKHSEATPLVHIMQDHDDEEDYHS
;
A
#
# COMPACT_ATOMS: atom_id res chain seq x y z
N GLY A 1 3.73 -9.83 6.07
CA GLY A 1 4.37 -9.06 7.15
C GLY A 1 3.79 -7.67 7.23
N HIS A 2 3.80 -7.09 8.39
CA HIS A 2 3.30 -5.74 8.66
C HIS A 2 4.48 -4.81 8.95
N VAL A 3 4.40 -3.56 8.52
CA VAL A 3 5.43 -2.53 8.74
C VAL A 3 4.82 -1.37 9.51
N ALA A 4 5.55 -0.89 10.52
CA ALA A 4 5.18 0.27 11.31
C ALA A 4 6.33 1.28 11.34
N ILE A 5 6.00 2.54 11.54
CA ILE A 5 6.98 3.62 11.69
C ILE A 5 7.12 3.95 13.16
N ILE A 6 8.35 3.97 13.67
CA ILE A 6 8.64 4.48 15.03
C ILE A 6 8.50 6.00 14.97
N THR A 7 7.53 6.52 15.71
CA THR A 7 7.27 7.97 15.80
C THR A 7 7.95 8.61 17.01
N GLU A 8 8.18 7.83 18.08
CA GLU A 8 8.80 8.32 19.30
C GLU A 8 9.45 7.16 20.07
N VAL A 9 10.62 7.41 20.67
CA VAL A 9 11.31 6.48 21.56
C VAL A 9 11.28 7.05 22.97
N LEU A 10 10.74 6.29 23.91
CA LEU A 10 10.66 6.60 25.32
C LEU A 10 11.60 5.68 26.11
N GLU A 11 11.67 5.84 27.41
CA GLU A 11 12.63 5.08 28.26
C GLU A 11 12.34 3.58 28.28
N ASP A 12 11.07 3.20 28.35
CA ASP A 12 10.58 1.81 28.49
C ASP A 12 9.69 1.31 27.36
N LYS A 13 9.47 2.13 26.33
CA LYS A 13 8.59 1.82 25.20
C LYS A 13 8.87 2.69 23.98
N ILE A 14 8.34 2.27 22.86
CA ILE A 14 8.28 3.10 21.64
C ILE A 14 6.83 3.35 21.24
N ARG A 15 6.60 4.45 20.52
CA ARG A 15 5.34 4.74 19.84
C ARG A 15 5.47 4.48 18.37
N ILE A 16 4.50 3.82 17.80
CA ILE A 16 4.49 3.48 16.38
C ILE A 16 3.23 3.99 15.69
N ALA A 17 3.37 4.37 14.43
CA ALA A 17 2.27 4.59 13.51
C ALA A 17 2.21 3.44 12.50
N GLU A 18 1.04 2.84 12.36
CA GLU A 18 0.80 1.69 11.48
C GLU A 18 -0.59 1.77 10.87
N GLN A 19 -0.79 1.11 9.72
CA GLN A 19 -2.08 1.06 9.03
C GLN A 19 -2.75 -0.31 9.25
N ASN A 20 -4.07 -0.34 9.13
CA ASN A 20 -4.90 -1.56 9.14
C ASN A 20 -4.82 -2.43 10.42
N VAL A 21 -4.38 -1.88 11.54
CA VAL A 21 -4.28 -2.59 12.83
C VAL A 21 -5.34 -2.09 13.82
N ILE A 22 -5.61 -0.79 13.80
CA ILE A 22 -6.65 -0.17 14.62
C ILE A 22 -7.66 0.50 13.70
N HIS A 23 -8.85 -0.06 13.60
CA HIS A 23 -9.95 0.44 12.75
C HIS A 23 -10.74 1.59 13.40
N SER A 24 -10.18 2.27 14.38
CA SER A 24 -10.78 3.43 15.04
C SER A 24 -10.01 4.70 14.72
N ARG A 25 -10.74 5.82 14.63
CA ARG A 25 -10.13 7.12 14.41
C ARG A 25 -9.24 7.50 15.59
N LEU A 26 -8.03 7.91 15.32
CA LEU A 26 -7.13 8.40 16.36
C LEU A 26 -7.69 9.65 17.04
N PRO A 27 -7.52 9.81 18.36
CA PRO A 27 -7.85 11.03 19.06
C PRO A 27 -7.18 12.25 18.43
N SER A 28 -7.84 13.40 18.49
CA SER A 28 -7.28 14.65 17.94
C SER A 28 -5.93 14.97 18.58
N GLY A 29 -4.91 15.15 17.75
CA GLY A 29 -3.52 15.45 18.17
C GLY A 29 -2.65 14.23 18.44
N GLN A 30 -3.18 13.02 18.41
CA GLN A 30 -2.38 11.79 18.53
C GLN A 30 -1.80 11.42 17.16
N GLN A 31 -0.49 11.20 17.09
CA GLN A 31 0.26 10.85 15.87
C GLN A 31 0.79 9.42 15.88
N TRP A 32 0.34 8.58 16.78
CA TRP A 32 0.74 7.19 16.92
C TRP A 32 -0.46 6.29 17.14
N THR A 33 -0.34 5.03 16.74
CA THR A 33 -1.41 4.01 16.83
C THR A 33 -1.27 3.13 18.04
N ARG A 34 -0.06 2.66 18.31
CA ARG A 34 0.25 1.77 19.46
C ARG A 34 1.52 2.19 20.20
N GLU A 35 1.61 1.75 21.45
CA GLU A 35 2.84 1.73 22.23
C GLU A 35 3.34 0.28 22.33
N LEU A 36 4.61 0.04 22.01
CA LEU A 36 5.26 -1.24 22.17
C LEU A 36 6.22 -1.16 23.34
N PRO A 37 6.07 -2.03 24.36
CA PRO A 37 7.02 -2.11 25.47
C PRO A 37 8.43 -2.42 24.96
N MET A 38 9.43 -1.84 25.60
CA MET A 38 10.83 -2.01 25.26
C MET A 38 11.63 -2.39 26.50
N THR A 39 12.46 -3.43 26.38
CA THR A 39 13.46 -3.77 27.39
C THR A 39 14.83 -3.35 26.90
N VAL A 40 15.56 -2.64 27.76
CA VAL A 40 16.95 -2.23 27.48
C VAL A 40 17.88 -3.10 28.30
N SER A 41 18.88 -3.68 27.65
CA SER A 41 19.92 -4.50 28.29
C SER A 41 21.31 -4.13 27.74
N GLU A 42 22.36 -4.69 28.34
CA GLU A 42 23.72 -4.51 27.83
C GLU A 42 23.91 -5.03 26.39
N SER A 43 23.06 -5.96 25.94
CA SER A 43 23.08 -6.53 24.59
C SER A 43 22.24 -5.76 23.57
N GLY A 44 21.48 -4.75 23.98
CA GLY A 44 20.70 -3.89 23.09
C GLY A 44 19.26 -3.65 23.56
N TYR A 45 18.43 -3.27 22.59
CA TYR A 45 17.03 -2.94 22.77
C TYR A 45 16.17 -4.09 22.27
N PHE A 46 15.19 -4.51 23.07
CA PHE A 46 14.25 -5.56 22.72
C PHE A 46 12.83 -5.00 22.77
N LEU A 47 12.15 -5.03 21.65
CA LEU A 47 10.76 -4.63 21.54
C LEU A 47 9.83 -5.83 21.71
N HIS A 48 8.75 -5.62 22.44
CA HIS A 48 7.73 -6.64 22.67
C HIS A 48 6.45 -6.26 21.93
N ASP A 49 5.94 -7.17 21.10
CA ASP A 49 4.63 -6.95 20.48
C ASP A 49 3.53 -7.03 21.53
N THR A 50 2.43 -6.33 21.28
CA THR A 50 1.23 -6.31 22.11
C THR A 50 0.16 -7.28 21.62
N PHE A 51 0.40 -7.98 20.52
CA PHE A 51 -0.45 -9.06 20.01
C PHE A 51 0.19 -10.42 20.33
N ASP A 52 -0.63 -11.36 20.83
CA ASP A 52 -0.16 -12.66 21.34
C ASP A 52 0.46 -13.57 20.27
N ASP A 53 0.06 -13.41 18.99
CA ASP A 53 0.47 -14.29 17.90
C ASP A 53 1.44 -13.60 16.91
N THR A 54 2.02 -12.46 17.28
CA THR A 54 2.91 -11.70 16.41
C THR A 54 4.31 -11.55 16.99
N GLU A 55 5.32 -11.52 16.14
CA GLU A 55 6.71 -11.34 16.49
C GLU A 55 7.31 -10.16 15.72
N ILE A 56 8.06 -9.31 16.44
CA ILE A 56 8.81 -8.22 15.83
C ILE A 56 10.11 -8.79 15.24
N LEU A 57 10.20 -8.82 13.93
CA LEU A 57 11.35 -9.38 13.21
C LEU A 57 12.58 -8.47 13.22
N GLY A 58 12.41 -7.18 13.48
CA GLY A 58 13.50 -6.21 13.53
C GLY A 58 13.06 -4.81 13.16
N TRP A 59 14.00 -3.90 13.10
CA TRP A 59 13.80 -2.51 12.67
C TRP A 59 14.94 -2.05 11.77
N MET A 60 14.65 -1.05 10.95
CA MET A 60 15.62 -0.39 10.10
C MET A 60 15.90 1.02 10.64
N ILE A 61 17.17 1.39 10.66
CA ILE A 61 17.62 2.74 11.01
C ILE A 61 18.19 3.35 9.74
N GLN A 62 17.74 4.55 9.42
CA GLN A 62 18.40 5.37 8.42
C GLN A 62 19.72 5.90 9.03
N THR A 63 20.86 5.42 8.56
CA THR A 63 22.16 5.95 8.97
C THR A 63 22.58 7.11 8.06
N GLU A 64 23.23 8.12 8.62
CA GLU A 64 23.70 9.30 7.88
C GLU A 64 24.81 8.99 6.85
N ASP A 65 25.40 7.79 6.91
CA ASP A 65 26.58 7.41 6.13
C ASP A 65 26.29 6.85 4.72
N THR A 66 25.06 6.84 4.28
CA THR A 66 24.78 6.56 2.88
C THR A 66 24.80 7.86 2.09
N GLU A 67 25.95 8.21 1.54
CA GLU A 67 26.05 9.15 0.41
C GLU A 67 25.29 8.60 -0.82
N TYR A 68 23.99 8.49 -0.70
CA TYR A 68 23.11 8.46 -1.86
C TYR A 68 22.76 9.90 -2.18
N SER A 69 23.70 10.61 -2.80
CA SER A 69 23.35 11.81 -3.53
C SER A 69 22.53 11.40 -4.75
N LEU A 70 21.23 11.24 -4.55
CA LEU A 70 20.33 11.29 -5.69
C LEU A 70 20.45 12.69 -6.29
N PRO A 71 20.80 12.83 -7.59
CA PRO A 71 20.69 14.09 -8.26
C PRO A 71 19.20 14.43 -8.36
N GLN A 72 18.72 15.27 -7.45
CA GLN A 72 17.33 15.67 -7.41
C GLN A 72 17.22 17.15 -7.73
N PRO A 73 16.40 17.53 -8.67
CA PRO A 73 15.61 18.71 -8.45
C PRO A 73 14.63 18.34 -7.35
N THR A 74 14.87 18.84 -6.13
CA THR A 74 13.90 18.75 -5.05
C THR A 74 12.60 19.34 -5.61
N PRO A 75 11.49 18.60 -5.72
CA PRO A 75 10.24 19.21 -6.10
C PRO A 75 10.03 20.40 -5.17
N GLU A 76 9.59 21.51 -5.70
CA GLU A 76 9.21 22.62 -4.84
C GLU A 76 8.18 22.08 -3.85
N LYS A 77 8.58 21.85 -2.59
CA LYS A 77 7.76 21.21 -1.56
C LYS A 77 6.38 21.86 -1.43
N ASP A 78 6.32 23.14 -1.73
CA ASP A 78 5.09 23.94 -1.71
C ASP A 78 4.08 23.57 -2.80
N LYS A 79 4.45 22.68 -3.74
CA LYS A 79 3.57 22.20 -4.81
C LYS A 79 3.10 20.76 -4.62
N LEU A 80 3.55 20.09 -3.58
CA LEU A 80 3.05 18.75 -3.22
C LEU A 80 1.75 18.89 -2.42
N GLU A 81 0.66 19.20 -3.11
CA GLU A 81 -0.62 19.48 -2.49
C GLU A 81 -1.60 18.32 -2.69
N ILE A 82 -2.27 17.96 -1.60
CA ILE A 82 -3.42 17.07 -1.60
C ILE A 82 -4.50 17.67 -0.73
N HIS A 83 -5.71 17.79 -1.26
CA HIS A 83 -6.85 18.38 -0.59
C HIS A 83 -8.00 17.38 -0.49
N ALA A 84 -8.63 17.33 0.68
CA ALA A 84 -9.86 16.58 0.87
C ALA A 84 -11.05 17.47 0.49
N GLU A 85 -11.81 17.00 -0.46
CA GLU A 85 -12.98 17.69 -1.00
C GLU A 85 -14.24 16.87 -0.72
N HIS A 86 -15.39 17.45 -0.94
CA HIS A 86 -16.66 16.82 -0.71
C HIS A 86 -17.66 17.21 -1.80
N ILE A 87 -18.35 16.21 -2.38
CA ILE A 87 -19.46 16.49 -3.29
C ILE A 87 -20.68 16.90 -2.45
N GLU A 88 -21.17 18.11 -2.66
CA GLU A 88 -22.43 18.52 -2.11
C GLU A 88 -23.57 17.75 -2.77
N ASN A 89 -24.20 16.88 -2.02
CA ASN A 89 -25.26 16.02 -2.53
C ASN A 89 -26.52 16.12 -1.69
N ASN A 90 -27.59 16.45 -2.35
CA ASN A 90 -28.94 16.53 -1.77
C ASN A 90 -29.64 15.16 -1.68
N GLY A 91 -28.91 14.07 -1.45
CA GLY A 91 -29.45 12.70 -1.34
C GLY A 91 -29.74 12.03 -2.69
N GLN A 92 -29.26 12.55 -3.81
CA GLN A 92 -29.56 12.03 -5.13
C GLN A 92 -28.53 11.00 -5.68
N PHE A 93 -27.48 10.68 -4.90
CA PHE A 93 -26.29 9.98 -5.40
C PHE A 93 -26.04 8.62 -4.72
N GLU A 94 -27.12 7.96 -4.29
CA GLU A 94 -26.98 6.67 -3.61
C GLU A 94 -26.55 5.57 -4.58
N HIS A 95 -25.31 5.07 -4.46
CA HIS A 95 -24.75 3.85 -5.12
C HIS A 95 -25.18 3.57 -6.57
N LYS A 96 -25.74 4.55 -7.29
CA LYS A 96 -26.22 4.40 -8.68
C LYS A 96 -25.09 4.14 -9.69
N TRP A 97 -23.86 4.32 -9.27
CA TRP A 97 -22.67 4.03 -10.05
C TRP A 97 -22.22 2.57 -9.98
N LEU A 98 -22.88 1.76 -9.15
CA LEU A 98 -22.65 0.33 -9.00
C LEU A 98 -23.88 -0.46 -9.50
N ASN A 99 -23.62 -1.65 -10.03
CA ASN A 99 -24.64 -2.60 -10.38
C ASN A 99 -24.71 -3.71 -9.33
N GLU A 100 -25.55 -3.54 -8.33
CA GLU A 100 -25.73 -4.50 -7.23
C GLU A 100 -26.29 -5.87 -7.67
N GLN A 101 -26.69 -6.03 -8.92
CA GLN A 101 -27.06 -7.33 -9.50
C GLN A 101 -25.84 -8.12 -9.99
N ASN A 102 -24.70 -7.47 -10.10
CA ASN A 102 -23.42 -8.11 -10.35
C ASN A 102 -22.82 -8.55 -8.99
N GLU A 103 -22.57 -9.83 -8.83
CA GLU A 103 -22.07 -10.42 -7.56
C GLU A 103 -20.79 -9.73 -7.07
N PHE A 104 -19.86 -9.42 -7.98
CA PHE A 104 -18.63 -8.74 -7.66
C PHE A 104 -18.86 -7.30 -7.16
N GLU A 105 -19.74 -6.54 -7.80
CA GLU A 105 -20.05 -5.17 -7.38
C GLU A 105 -20.87 -5.15 -6.06
N ALA A 106 -21.71 -6.15 -5.85
CA ALA A 106 -22.42 -6.33 -4.58
C ALA A 106 -21.44 -6.66 -3.43
N ALA A 107 -20.43 -7.49 -3.68
CA ALA A 107 -19.37 -7.78 -2.72
C ALA A 107 -18.60 -6.50 -2.35
N TYR A 108 -18.28 -5.65 -3.32
CA TYR A 108 -17.65 -4.34 -3.07
C TYR A 108 -18.52 -3.43 -2.18
N VAL A 109 -19.82 -3.32 -2.47
CA VAL A 109 -20.76 -2.53 -1.63
C VAL A 109 -20.76 -3.06 -0.19
N LYS A 110 -20.74 -4.38 -0.02
CA LYS A 110 -20.69 -5.02 1.29
C LYS A 110 -19.38 -4.73 2.03
N ALA A 111 -18.23 -4.85 1.35
CA ALA A 111 -16.91 -4.54 1.90
C ALA A 111 -16.77 -3.08 2.34
N MET A 112 -17.38 -2.15 1.61
CA MET A 112 -17.46 -0.73 1.98
C MET A 112 -18.40 -0.44 3.18
N GLY A 113 -18.93 -1.45 3.86
CA GLY A 113 -19.86 -1.29 4.98
C GLY A 113 -21.33 -1.14 4.56
N GLY A 114 -21.64 -1.37 3.30
CA GLY A 114 -22.99 -1.25 2.75
C GLY A 114 -23.55 0.16 2.94
N HIS A 115 -24.84 0.22 3.31
CA HIS A 115 -25.52 1.51 3.59
C HIS A 115 -25.14 2.16 4.95
N LYS A 116 -24.15 1.60 5.67
CA LYS A 116 -23.74 2.10 6.99
C LYS A 116 -22.63 3.14 6.93
N VAL A 117 -22.02 3.35 5.77
CA VAL A 117 -21.00 4.39 5.59
C VAL A 117 -21.67 5.75 5.81
N SER A 118 -21.04 6.61 6.61
CA SER A 118 -21.58 7.92 6.88
C SER A 118 -21.76 8.71 5.58
N HIS A 119 -22.83 9.49 5.48
CA HIS A 119 -23.09 10.32 4.30
C HIS A 119 -21.90 11.22 3.95
N SER A 120 -21.18 11.71 4.97
CA SER A 120 -19.97 12.52 4.76
C SER A 120 -18.82 11.75 4.14
N ASP A 121 -18.68 10.47 4.43
CA ASP A 121 -17.56 9.66 3.93
C ASP A 121 -17.83 9.13 2.52
N GLN A 122 -19.08 8.89 2.17
CA GLN A 122 -19.49 8.46 0.82
C GLN A 122 -19.21 9.48 -0.28
N TYR A 123 -19.15 10.77 0.06
CA TYR A 123 -19.01 11.86 -0.90
C TYR A 123 -17.67 12.59 -0.81
N ARG A 124 -16.74 12.06 -0.03
CA ARG A 124 -15.39 12.58 0.08
C ARG A 124 -14.53 12.12 -1.07
N TYR A 125 -13.77 13.03 -1.63
CA TYR A 125 -12.73 12.72 -2.60
C TYR A 125 -11.48 13.54 -2.31
N PHE A 126 -10.39 13.19 -2.97
CA PHE A 126 -9.14 13.92 -2.85
C PHE A 126 -8.73 14.46 -4.22
N THR A 127 -8.30 15.70 -4.24
CA THR A 127 -7.58 16.28 -5.37
C THR A 127 -6.11 16.38 -5.02
N MET A 128 -5.26 16.17 -6.00
CA MET A 128 -3.83 16.39 -5.85
C MET A 128 -3.31 17.29 -6.97
N SER A 129 -2.25 18.04 -6.70
CA SER A 129 -1.61 18.84 -7.72
C SER A 129 -0.93 17.94 -8.77
N GLU A 130 -0.82 18.44 -10.01
CA GLU A 130 -0.09 17.74 -11.07
C GLU A 130 1.37 17.43 -10.67
N THR A 131 2.00 18.35 -9.94
CA THR A 131 3.36 18.13 -9.39
C THR A 131 3.38 16.97 -8.40
N ALA A 132 2.37 16.85 -7.53
CA ALA A 132 2.27 15.73 -6.61
C ALA A 132 2.06 14.40 -7.35
N GLN A 133 1.23 14.37 -8.38
CA GLN A 133 1.03 13.19 -9.23
C GLN A 133 2.32 12.75 -9.91
N HIS A 134 3.02 13.69 -10.56
CA HIS A 134 4.29 13.39 -11.23
C HIS A 134 5.35 12.86 -10.25
N GLU A 135 5.40 13.42 -9.03
CA GLU A 135 6.33 12.97 -8.01
C GLU A 135 5.99 11.56 -7.49
N LEU A 136 4.70 11.23 -7.33
CA LEU A 136 4.27 9.88 -7.01
C LEU A 136 4.66 8.87 -8.09
N ILE A 137 4.45 9.20 -9.36
CA ILE A 137 4.85 8.34 -10.48
C ILE A 137 6.37 8.13 -10.50
N ARG A 138 7.14 9.21 -10.34
CA ARG A 138 8.61 9.14 -10.28
C ARG A 138 9.08 8.27 -9.12
N ALA A 139 8.57 8.53 -7.92
CA ALA A 139 8.93 7.79 -6.72
C ALA A 139 8.54 6.31 -6.81
N THR A 140 7.37 6.00 -7.37
CA THR A 140 6.92 4.63 -7.60
C THR A 140 7.92 3.86 -8.48
N ASN A 141 8.33 4.44 -9.59
CA ASN A 141 9.27 3.81 -10.52
C ASN A 141 10.65 3.62 -9.89
N GLU A 142 11.19 4.63 -9.19
CA GLU A 142 12.49 4.54 -8.53
C GLU A 142 12.48 3.50 -7.40
N LEU A 143 11.48 3.54 -6.54
CA LEU A 143 11.34 2.59 -5.43
C LEU A 143 11.19 1.15 -5.94
N HIS A 144 10.37 0.94 -6.98
CA HIS A 144 10.26 -0.37 -7.60
C HIS A 144 11.63 -0.93 -8.01
N LEU A 145 12.43 -0.11 -8.72
CA LEU A 145 13.80 -0.51 -9.10
C LEU A 145 14.71 -0.78 -7.91
N MET A 146 14.60 0.02 -6.84
CA MET A 146 15.36 -0.18 -5.61
C MET A 146 14.97 -1.50 -4.92
N TYR A 147 13.68 -1.82 -4.82
CA TYR A 147 13.20 -3.09 -4.28
C TYR A 147 13.68 -4.29 -5.12
N LEU A 148 13.63 -4.18 -6.45
CA LEU A 148 14.18 -5.21 -7.34
C LEU A 148 15.68 -5.42 -7.09
N HIS A 149 16.45 -4.35 -6.95
CA HIS A 149 17.89 -4.43 -6.69
C HIS A 149 18.17 -5.05 -5.31
N ALA A 150 17.47 -4.65 -4.28
CA ALA A 150 17.61 -5.19 -2.94
C ALA A 150 17.28 -6.68 -2.89
N THR A 151 16.18 -7.10 -3.53
CA THR A 151 15.78 -8.51 -3.64
C THR A 151 16.83 -9.35 -4.37
N ASP A 152 17.36 -8.83 -5.49
CA ASP A 152 18.42 -9.50 -6.24
C ASP A 152 19.68 -9.73 -5.39
N LYS A 153 20.05 -8.74 -4.59
CA LYS A 153 21.19 -8.85 -3.65
C LYS A 153 20.92 -9.90 -2.57
N VAL A 154 19.74 -9.88 -1.96
CA VAL A 154 19.36 -10.85 -0.90
C VAL A 154 19.39 -12.28 -1.45
N LEU A 155 18.81 -12.51 -2.61
CA LEU A 155 18.73 -13.85 -3.21
C LEU A 155 20.09 -14.42 -3.65
N LYS A 156 21.09 -13.57 -3.86
CA LYS A 156 22.47 -13.97 -4.22
C LYS A 156 23.36 -14.25 -3.01
N ASP A 157 22.94 -13.89 -1.81
CA ASP A 157 23.74 -14.04 -0.58
C ASP A 157 22.99 -14.92 0.44
N ASP A 158 23.55 -16.13 0.67
CA ASP A 158 23.00 -17.09 1.63
C ASP A 158 22.91 -16.53 3.05
N LYS A 159 23.84 -15.65 3.45
CA LYS A 159 23.81 -15.03 4.77
C LYS A 159 22.65 -14.03 4.91
N LEU A 160 22.31 -13.32 3.84
CA LEU A 160 21.15 -12.44 3.84
C LEU A 160 19.85 -13.25 3.86
N LEU A 161 19.77 -14.37 3.13
CA LEU A 161 18.60 -15.26 3.22
C LEU A 161 18.44 -15.84 4.62
N GLU A 162 19.53 -16.20 5.30
CA GLU A 162 19.50 -16.61 6.71
C GLU A 162 19.08 -15.46 7.63
N TYR A 163 19.63 -14.26 7.42
CA TYR A 163 19.27 -13.06 8.20
C TYR A 163 17.78 -12.71 8.10
N PHE A 164 17.20 -12.85 6.90
CA PHE A 164 15.76 -12.68 6.67
C PHE A 164 14.92 -13.90 7.09
N ASN A 165 15.55 -14.88 7.75
CA ASN A 165 14.90 -16.10 8.23
C ASN A 165 14.12 -16.87 7.15
N ILE A 166 14.62 -16.85 5.92
CA ILE A 166 13.99 -17.57 4.81
C ILE A 166 14.32 -19.06 4.92
N PRO A 167 13.31 -19.95 4.97
CA PRO A 167 13.56 -21.40 5.05
C PRO A 167 14.45 -21.91 3.90
N LYS A 168 15.54 -22.62 4.21
CA LYS A 168 16.51 -23.11 3.21
C LYS A 168 15.86 -23.95 2.10
N LEU A 169 14.80 -24.66 2.42
CA LEU A 169 14.03 -25.46 1.45
C LEU A 169 13.48 -24.59 0.30
N LEU A 170 13.16 -23.32 0.56
CA LEU A 170 12.58 -22.42 -0.43
C LEU A 170 13.62 -21.71 -1.31
N TRP A 171 14.90 -21.66 -0.92
CA TRP A 171 15.92 -20.89 -1.62
C TRP A 171 16.04 -21.22 -3.11
N PRO A 172 16.12 -22.49 -3.54
CA PRO A 172 16.21 -22.81 -4.96
C PRO A 172 14.98 -22.33 -5.74
N ARG A 173 13.79 -22.47 -5.14
CA ARG A 173 12.53 -22.05 -5.77
C ARG A 173 12.45 -20.53 -5.89
N LEU A 174 12.84 -19.79 -4.85
CA LEU A 174 12.87 -18.33 -4.87
C LEU A 174 13.82 -17.80 -5.95
N ARG A 175 15.03 -18.40 -6.05
CA ARG A 175 16.00 -18.01 -7.08
C ARG A 175 15.50 -18.30 -8.49
N LEU A 176 14.82 -19.42 -8.69
CA LEU A 176 14.21 -19.76 -9.97
C LEU A 176 13.09 -18.78 -10.33
N SER A 177 12.18 -18.51 -9.39
CA SER A 177 11.11 -17.53 -9.57
C SER A 177 11.67 -16.15 -9.90
N TRP A 178 12.73 -15.73 -9.20
CA TRP A 178 13.40 -14.46 -9.46
C TRP A 178 14.01 -14.35 -10.87
N GLN A 179 14.56 -15.43 -11.40
CA GLN A 179 15.06 -15.46 -12.78
C GLN A 179 13.96 -15.21 -13.80
N ASN A 180 12.74 -15.69 -13.52
CA ASN A 180 11.57 -15.57 -14.38
C ASN A 180 10.66 -14.36 -14.04
N ARG A 181 11.07 -13.49 -13.12
CA ARG A 181 10.21 -12.41 -12.56
C ARG A 181 9.49 -11.54 -13.58
N ARG A 182 10.11 -11.33 -14.75
CA ARG A 182 9.49 -10.50 -15.82
C ARG A 182 8.18 -11.04 -16.36
N TYR A 183 7.93 -12.33 -16.15
CA TYR A 183 6.78 -13.06 -16.69
C TYR A 183 5.88 -13.60 -15.58
N GLN A 184 6.22 -13.33 -14.33
CA GLN A 184 5.51 -13.87 -13.17
C GLN A 184 4.96 -12.80 -12.24
N THR A 185 5.64 -11.66 -12.10
CA THR A 185 5.17 -10.54 -11.31
C THR A 185 4.28 -9.64 -12.16
N ILE A 186 3.03 -9.48 -11.78
CA ILE A 186 2.02 -8.76 -12.56
C ILE A 186 1.80 -7.36 -12.01
N THR A 187 1.67 -7.22 -10.70
CA THR A 187 1.21 -5.98 -10.07
C THR A 187 1.85 -5.73 -8.72
N GLY A 188 1.80 -4.49 -8.28
CA GLY A 188 2.20 -4.07 -6.95
C GLY A 188 1.56 -2.75 -6.58
N ARG A 189 1.47 -2.47 -5.28
CA ARG A 189 0.97 -1.22 -4.73
C ARG A 189 1.96 -0.66 -3.71
N LEU A 190 2.38 0.57 -3.92
CA LEU A 190 3.18 1.33 -2.96
C LEU A 190 2.27 2.26 -2.17
N ASP A 191 2.34 2.21 -0.87
CA ASP A 191 1.57 3.06 0.02
C ASP A 191 2.44 4.23 0.48
N PHE A 192 2.00 5.47 0.21
CA PHE A 192 2.76 6.69 0.45
C PHE A 192 2.11 7.58 1.51
N CYS A 193 2.95 8.37 2.16
CA CYS A 193 2.56 9.56 2.90
C CYS A 193 3.13 10.80 2.22
N MET A 194 2.31 11.83 2.08
CA MET A 194 2.70 13.13 1.58
C MET A 194 2.41 14.19 2.64
N ASP A 195 3.45 14.86 3.11
CA ASP A 195 3.33 15.94 4.10
C ASP A 195 4.30 17.10 3.78
N SER A 196 4.37 18.10 4.63
CA SER A 196 5.26 19.27 4.49
C SER A 196 6.75 18.90 4.41
N ARG A 197 7.13 17.67 4.78
CA ARG A 197 8.50 17.14 4.69
C ARG A 197 8.76 16.40 3.37
N GLY A 198 7.76 16.27 2.53
CA GLY A 198 7.80 15.61 1.23
C GLY A 198 7.13 14.26 1.21
N LEU A 199 7.41 13.49 0.15
CA LEU A 199 6.87 12.16 -0.06
C LEU A 199 7.68 11.10 0.69
N LYS A 200 6.99 10.15 1.32
CA LYS A 200 7.58 9.01 2.03
C LYS A 200 6.78 7.76 1.72
N VAL A 201 7.47 6.62 1.61
CA VAL A 201 6.84 5.32 1.41
C VAL A 201 6.63 4.63 2.75
N TYR A 202 5.47 4.02 2.94
CA TYR A 202 5.18 3.14 4.06
C TYR A 202 5.53 1.70 3.74
N GLU A 203 5.01 1.18 2.63
CA GLU A 203 5.22 -0.21 2.26
C GLU A 203 5.10 -0.43 0.75
N TYR A 204 5.57 -1.59 0.31
CA TYR A 204 5.37 -2.10 -1.03
C TYR A 204 4.68 -3.47 -0.97
N ASN A 205 3.43 -3.52 -1.39
CA ASN A 205 2.66 -4.74 -1.59
C ASN A 205 2.98 -5.30 -2.98
N ALA A 206 3.93 -6.24 -3.03
CA ALA A 206 4.37 -6.87 -4.28
C ALA A 206 3.62 -8.19 -4.49
N ASP A 207 2.93 -8.35 -5.62
CA ASP A 207 2.09 -9.49 -6.01
C ASP A 207 0.93 -9.83 -5.02
N SER A 208 0.72 -9.00 -4.03
CA SER A 208 -0.39 -9.12 -3.06
C SER A 208 -1.24 -7.86 -3.03
N ALA A 209 -1.10 -7.02 -4.04
CA ALA A 209 -1.82 -5.75 -4.08
C ALA A 209 -3.31 -5.97 -4.32
N SER A 210 -4.11 -5.31 -3.52
CA SER A 210 -5.56 -5.17 -3.69
C SER A 210 -5.91 -3.79 -4.26
N CYS A 211 -7.19 -3.46 -4.30
CA CYS A 211 -7.71 -2.14 -4.71
C CYS A 211 -7.62 -1.84 -6.22
N HIS A 212 -7.48 -2.84 -7.07
CA HIS A 212 -7.42 -2.64 -8.52
C HIS A 212 -8.77 -2.22 -9.11
N ALA A 213 -9.85 -2.82 -8.62
CA ALA A 213 -11.20 -2.52 -9.08
C ALA A 213 -11.62 -1.10 -8.67
N GLU A 214 -11.37 -0.72 -7.43
CA GLU A 214 -11.66 0.62 -6.93
C GLU A 214 -10.89 1.67 -7.73
N ALA A 215 -9.57 1.52 -7.81
CA ALA A 215 -8.72 2.50 -8.48
C ALA A 215 -8.94 2.53 -9.99
N GLY A 216 -9.05 1.37 -10.63
CA GLY A 216 -9.10 1.25 -12.09
C GLY A 216 -10.47 1.48 -12.71
N GLU A 217 -11.55 1.31 -11.95
CA GLU A 217 -12.90 1.37 -12.53
C GLU A 217 -13.92 2.11 -11.65
N PHE A 218 -14.02 1.75 -10.36
CA PHE A 218 -15.12 2.24 -9.53
C PHE A 218 -14.99 3.73 -9.20
N MET A 219 -13.81 4.20 -8.87
CA MET A 219 -13.59 5.63 -8.58
C MET A 219 -13.94 6.52 -9.76
N ASN A 220 -13.62 6.10 -10.98
CA ASN A 220 -13.95 6.86 -12.17
C ASN A 220 -15.47 6.92 -12.40
N ARG A 221 -16.18 5.79 -12.26
CA ARG A 221 -17.65 5.75 -12.37
C ARG A 221 -18.29 6.62 -11.29
N TRP A 222 -17.79 6.57 -10.08
CA TRP A 222 -18.22 7.41 -8.97
C TRP A 222 -18.04 8.90 -9.28
N ALA A 223 -16.87 9.29 -9.77
CA ALA A 223 -16.56 10.67 -10.13
C ALA A 223 -17.50 11.20 -11.23
N ILE A 224 -17.70 10.44 -12.31
CA ILE A 224 -18.61 10.78 -13.40
C ILE A 224 -20.05 10.94 -12.88
N GLN A 225 -20.53 10.01 -12.06
CA GLN A 225 -21.87 10.05 -11.50
C GLN A 225 -22.03 11.24 -10.53
N GLY A 226 -20.97 11.60 -9.81
CA GLY A 226 -20.93 12.77 -8.92
C GLY A 226 -20.84 14.11 -9.65
N GLY A 227 -20.70 14.07 -10.97
CA GLY A 227 -20.54 15.30 -11.77
C GLY A 227 -19.17 15.93 -11.65
N LEU A 228 -18.16 15.19 -11.16
CA LEU A 228 -16.79 15.65 -11.12
C LEU A 228 -16.20 15.61 -12.53
N ASN A 229 -15.93 16.79 -13.07
CA ASN A 229 -15.35 17.00 -14.39
C ASN A 229 -14.05 17.83 -14.30
N ILE A 230 -13.36 17.73 -13.18
CA ILE A 230 -12.08 18.36 -12.90
C ILE A 230 -10.98 17.29 -12.81
N GLY A 231 -9.79 17.60 -13.30
CA GLY A 231 -8.66 16.69 -13.28
C GLY A 231 -8.80 15.50 -14.22
N GLU A 232 -7.93 14.52 -14.03
CA GLU A 232 -7.85 13.29 -14.80
C GLU A 232 -8.00 12.09 -13.86
N ASN A 233 -8.50 10.97 -14.41
CA ASN A 233 -8.50 9.71 -13.69
C ASN A 233 -7.06 9.16 -13.63
N PRO A 234 -6.42 9.09 -12.44
CA PRO A 234 -5.02 8.67 -12.34
C PRO A 234 -4.82 7.18 -12.69
N ALA A 235 -5.88 6.40 -12.69
CA ALA A 235 -5.84 4.96 -13.00
C ALA A 235 -6.42 4.64 -14.38
N ASP A 236 -6.56 5.63 -15.25
CA ASP A 236 -7.01 5.38 -16.63
C ASP A 236 -6.03 4.40 -17.31
N GLY A 237 -6.61 3.37 -17.95
CA GLY A 237 -5.83 2.32 -18.60
C GLY A 237 -5.31 1.20 -17.68
N LEU A 238 -5.46 1.25 -16.35
CA LEU A 238 -4.99 0.20 -15.43
C LEU A 238 -5.52 -1.19 -15.81
N ARG A 239 -6.80 -1.33 -16.09
CA ARG A 239 -7.41 -2.59 -16.53
C ARG A 239 -6.76 -3.17 -17.79
N ASN A 240 -6.48 -2.31 -18.77
CA ASN A 240 -5.83 -2.73 -20.02
C ASN A 240 -4.38 -3.13 -19.77
N ALA A 241 -3.65 -2.38 -18.92
CA ALA A 241 -2.29 -2.70 -18.54
C ALA A 241 -2.20 -4.05 -17.81
N LEU A 242 -3.10 -4.33 -16.88
CA LEU A 242 -3.18 -5.63 -16.20
C LEU A 242 -3.48 -6.76 -17.20
N ALA A 243 -4.45 -6.58 -18.10
CA ALA A 243 -4.76 -7.56 -19.12
C ALA A 243 -3.56 -7.84 -20.04
N ASP A 244 -2.79 -6.82 -20.40
CA ASP A 244 -1.59 -6.97 -21.21
C ASP A 244 -0.45 -7.66 -20.44
N CYS A 245 -0.28 -7.39 -19.16
CA CYS A 245 0.64 -8.14 -18.31
C CYS A 245 0.30 -9.63 -18.28
N TRP A 246 -0.98 -9.97 -18.08
CA TRP A 246 -1.43 -11.37 -18.10
C TRP A 246 -1.20 -12.06 -19.43
N LYS A 247 -1.45 -11.38 -20.57
CA LYS A 247 -1.19 -11.93 -21.92
C LYS A 247 0.29 -12.26 -22.14
N HIS A 248 1.19 -11.51 -21.55
CA HIS A 248 2.64 -11.68 -21.68
C HIS A 248 3.25 -12.49 -20.55
N SER A 249 2.46 -12.91 -19.56
CA SER A 249 2.92 -13.76 -18.48
C SER A 249 3.17 -15.18 -18.99
N GLU A 250 4.03 -15.92 -18.29
CA GLU A 250 4.22 -17.38 -18.52
C GLU A 250 3.11 -18.22 -17.88
N ALA A 251 2.02 -17.59 -17.46
CA ALA A 251 0.89 -18.32 -16.90
C ALA A 251 0.35 -19.33 -17.94
N THR A 252 0.20 -20.55 -17.50
CA THR A 252 -0.49 -21.58 -18.31
C THR A 252 -1.97 -21.21 -18.45
N PRO A 253 -2.71 -21.86 -19.38
CA PRO A 253 -4.16 -21.59 -19.48
C PRO A 253 -4.94 -21.82 -18.17
N LEU A 254 -4.34 -22.46 -17.18
CA LEU A 254 -4.94 -22.70 -15.87
C LEU A 254 -4.28 -21.78 -14.82
N VAL A 255 -5.06 -20.89 -14.25
CA VAL A 255 -4.70 -20.02 -13.14
C VAL A 255 -5.38 -20.53 -11.88
N HIS A 256 -4.62 -20.66 -10.80
CA HIS A 256 -5.15 -21.00 -9.48
C HIS A 256 -5.22 -19.72 -8.64
N ILE A 257 -6.38 -19.39 -8.13
CA ILE A 257 -6.60 -18.32 -7.19
C ILE A 257 -6.67 -18.93 -5.80
N MET A 258 -5.89 -18.41 -4.86
CA MET A 258 -5.95 -18.78 -3.44
C MET A 258 -6.45 -17.58 -2.66
N GLN A 259 -7.49 -17.82 -1.88
CA GLN A 259 -8.10 -16.81 -1.01
C GLN A 259 -8.68 -17.50 0.23
N ASP A 260 -8.88 -16.76 1.30
CA ASP A 260 -9.68 -17.20 2.42
C ASP A 260 -11.18 -17.09 2.09
N HIS A 261 -11.98 -17.92 2.77
CA HIS A 261 -13.43 -17.86 2.67
C HIS A 261 -13.99 -16.82 3.65
N ASP A 262 -13.68 -15.57 3.42
CA ASP A 262 -14.32 -14.48 4.10
C ASP A 262 -14.87 -13.45 3.10
N ASP A 263 -15.77 -12.60 3.60
CA ASP A 263 -16.45 -11.62 2.76
C ASP A 263 -15.52 -10.53 2.20
N GLU A 264 -14.33 -10.35 2.78
CA GLU A 264 -13.33 -9.39 2.33
C GLU A 264 -12.48 -9.97 1.20
N GLU A 265 -12.04 -11.22 1.33
CA GLU A 265 -11.22 -11.90 0.33
C GLU A 265 -12.01 -12.19 -0.95
N ASP A 266 -13.29 -12.54 -0.85
CA ASP A 266 -14.18 -12.73 -2.00
C ASP A 266 -14.28 -11.49 -2.90
N TYR A 267 -14.09 -10.31 -2.32
CA TYR A 267 -14.07 -9.06 -3.06
C TYR A 267 -12.75 -8.82 -3.80
N HIS A 268 -11.63 -9.27 -3.25
CA HIS A 268 -10.29 -9.03 -3.81
C HIS A 268 -9.88 -10.06 -4.88
N SER A 269 -10.57 -11.19 -4.98
CA SER A 269 -10.31 -12.28 -5.95
C SER A 269 -11.01 -12.07 -7.27
#